data_19f27d0fe5e94d7f6dc4875e12e3c1f0
#
_entry.id   19f27d0fe5e94d7f6dc4875e12e3c1f0
#
_cell.length_a   1.000
_cell.length_b   1.000
_cell.length_c   1.000
_cell.angle_alpha   90.00
_cell.angle_beta   90.00
_cell.angle_gamma   90.00
#
_symmetry.space_group_name_H-M   'P 1'
#
loop_
_entity.id
_entity.type
_entity.pdbx_description
1 polymer ?
#
loop_
_entity_poly.entity_id
_entity_poly.type
_entity_poly.pdbx_seq_one_letter_code
_entity_poly.pdbx_strand_id
1 'polypeptide(L)'
;MLRRLLVVGLAWACFGVPAARAATVAIFYYPWYGTPQTDGGWQHWSQNGHSPPADLYSRFYPARGAYSSSSRKTVDGQMAEIKAAGVDEVVVSWWGRGSPEDRRLHLVGASARAHGLRVAIHLEPYTGRSAETIPGDLYYVASLGIHDVFVYHPLDLPVSTWADLLATAPRGLRVFAATDDVGVAVQGRFAGFYTYDFINYGGAKFRRLCTEAHRAGLLCGPSVGPGYDGIRAGEAPVTKGRRRGVTYDRLWQAAIAARPDYVTITSYNEWGEGTQIEPARNRRGYRSYDGSWGLSGPAASTAYLMRTAYWAARYHAGR
;
A
#
# COMPACT_ATOMS: atom_id res chain seq x y z
N MET A 1 11.56 -73.09 23.99
CA MET A 1 12.39 -71.88 23.86
C MET A 1 11.78 -71.03 22.78
N LEU A 2 10.93 -70.01 23.15
CA LEU A 2 10.30 -69.12 22.21
C LEU A 2 11.12 -67.76 22.15
N ARG A 3 11.72 -67.46 21.00
CA ARG A 3 12.38 -66.20 20.75
C ARG A 3 11.30 -65.14 20.38
N ARG A 4 11.15 -64.09 21.19
CA ARG A 4 10.35 -62.92 20.89
C ARG A 4 11.18 -61.98 20.03
N LEU A 5 10.71 -61.67 18.79
CA LEU A 5 11.23 -60.66 17.94
C LEU A 5 10.61 -59.31 18.39
N LEU A 6 11.47 -58.38 18.80
CA LEU A 6 11.09 -56.98 19.00
C LEU A 6 11.13 -56.27 17.63
N VAL A 7 9.98 -55.79 17.17
CA VAL A 7 9.87 -54.90 16.03
C VAL A 7 9.98 -53.46 16.56
N VAL A 8 11.11 -52.80 16.30
CA VAL A 8 11.27 -51.36 16.58
C VAL A 8 10.69 -50.58 15.41
N GLY A 9 9.51 -50.00 15.60
CA GLY A 9 8.92 -49.07 14.64
C GLY A 9 9.62 -47.71 14.67
N LEU A 10 10.34 -47.34 13.59
CA LEU A 10 10.83 -45.98 13.39
C LEU A 10 9.64 -45.09 13.01
N ALA A 11 9.22 -44.22 13.91
CA ALA A 11 8.29 -43.13 13.60
C ALA A 11 9.04 -42.05 12.82
N TRP A 12 8.76 -41.92 11.54
CA TRP A 12 9.20 -40.77 10.74
C TRP A 12 8.39 -39.53 11.15
N ALA A 13 9.03 -38.61 11.88
CA ALA A 13 8.49 -37.29 12.10
C ALA A 13 8.55 -36.54 10.77
N CYS A 14 7.42 -36.41 10.08
CA CYS A 14 7.27 -35.49 8.97
C CYS A 14 7.40 -34.04 9.51
N PHE A 15 8.59 -33.49 9.45
CA PHE A 15 8.75 -32.02 9.56
C PHE A 15 8.07 -31.41 8.34
N GLY A 16 6.84 -30.96 8.54
CA GLY A 16 6.15 -30.16 7.52
C GLY A 16 7.02 -28.95 7.17
N VAL A 17 7.51 -28.89 5.93
CA VAL A 17 8.14 -27.67 5.39
C VAL A 17 7.11 -26.57 5.53
N PRO A 18 7.39 -25.45 6.25
CA PRO A 18 6.45 -24.37 6.33
C PRO A 18 6.14 -23.91 4.90
N ALA A 19 4.85 -23.89 4.55
CA ALA A 19 4.42 -23.41 3.25
C ALA A 19 5.06 -22.04 2.99
N ALA A 20 5.78 -21.92 1.89
CA ALA A 20 6.39 -20.65 1.51
C ALA A 20 5.28 -19.58 1.52
N ARG A 21 5.43 -18.57 2.36
CA ARG A 21 4.47 -17.46 2.40
C ARG A 21 4.45 -16.82 1.02
N ALA A 22 3.26 -16.68 0.44
CA ALA A 22 3.13 -16.09 -0.88
C ALA A 22 3.63 -14.64 -0.84
N ALA A 23 4.56 -14.32 -1.73
CA ALA A 23 5.04 -12.98 -1.94
C ALA A 23 3.87 -12.08 -2.35
N THR A 24 3.66 -10.96 -1.67
CA THR A 24 2.54 -10.05 -1.93
C THR A 24 3.05 -8.68 -2.39
N VAL A 25 2.54 -8.21 -3.52
CA VAL A 25 2.67 -6.81 -3.94
C VAL A 25 1.39 -6.09 -3.58
N ALA A 26 1.47 -5.12 -2.67
CA ALA A 26 0.35 -4.31 -2.22
C ALA A 26 0.53 -2.85 -2.67
N ILE A 27 -0.56 -2.14 -2.95
CA ILE A 27 -0.49 -0.74 -3.39
C ILE A 27 -1.48 0.14 -2.63
N PHE A 28 -1.01 1.27 -2.11
CA PHE A 28 -1.87 2.25 -1.47
C PHE A 28 -2.73 2.98 -2.50
N TYR A 29 -4.04 3.05 -2.22
CA TYR A 29 -5.07 3.58 -3.09
C TYR A 29 -5.95 4.57 -2.34
N TYR A 30 -6.18 5.75 -2.91
CA TYR A 30 -6.88 6.87 -2.29
C TYR A 30 -8.22 7.15 -2.99
N PRO A 31 -9.37 6.70 -2.44
CA PRO A 31 -10.68 6.91 -3.03
C PRO A 31 -11.35 8.21 -2.55
N TRP A 32 -10.61 9.32 -2.47
CA TRP A 32 -11.07 10.59 -1.88
C TRP A 32 -11.38 11.70 -2.89
N TYR A 33 -11.20 11.44 -4.20
CA TYR A 33 -11.42 12.42 -5.24
C TYR A 33 -12.90 12.59 -5.58
N GLY A 34 -13.36 13.85 -5.74
CA GLY A 34 -14.72 14.16 -6.14
C GLY A 34 -14.78 15.24 -7.21
N THR A 35 -15.89 15.23 -7.98
CA THR A 35 -16.20 16.22 -9.00
C THR A 35 -17.59 16.82 -8.77
N PRO A 36 -17.87 18.08 -9.21
CA PRO A 36 -19.19 18.67 -9.05
C PRO A 36 -20.32 17.85 -9.65
N GLN A 37 -20.05 17.16 -10.76
CA GLN A 37 -21.07 16.39 -11.49
C GLN A 37 -21.48 15.10 -10.75
N THR A 38 -20.56 14.50 -10.00
CA THR A 38 -20.81 13.20 -9.34
C THR A 38 -20.99 13.36 -7.84
N ASP A 39 -20.24 14.26 -7.22
CA ASP A 39 -20.11 14.38 -5.77
C ASP A 39 -20.63 15.72 -5.21
N GLY A 40 -21.22 16.56 -6.07
CA GLY A 40 -21.73 17.89 -5.70
C GLY A 40 -20.66 18.96 -5.48
N GLY A 41 -19.37 18.62 -5.60
CA GLY A 41 -18.25 19.54 -5.43
C GLY A 41 -16.92 18.89 -5.76
N TRP A 42 -15.89 19.72 -5.84
CA TRP A 42 -14.51 19.24 -5.94
C TRP A 42 -14.06 18.69 -4.57
N GLN A 43 -13.55 17.48 -4.54
CA GLN A 43 -12.93 16.85 -3.35
C GLN A 43 -11.48 16.53 -3.69
N HIS A 44 -10.55 16.94 -2.85
CA HIS A 44 -9.09 16.89 -2.97
C HIS A 44 -8.48 17.62 -4.16
N TRP A 45 -9.09 17.67 -5.33
CA TRP A 45 -8.52 18.36 -6.51
C TRP A 45 -8.27 19.85 -6.34
N SER A 46 -9.04 20.53 -5.46
CA SER A 46 -9.01 21.97 -5.20
C SER A 46 -8.23 22.37 -3.95
N GLN A 47 -7.54 21.44 -3.31
CA GLN A 47 -6.76 21.74 -2.11
C GLN A 47 -5.73 22.86 -2.37
N ASN A 48 -5.36 23.55 -1.29
CA ASN A 48 -4.39 24.67 -1.31
C ASN A 48 -4.71 25.77 -2.33
N GLY A 49 -6.01 26.07 -2.51
CA GLY A 49 -6.47 27.20 -3.35
C GLY A 49 -6.46 26.94 -4.86
N HIS A 50 -6.24 25.71 -5.30
CA HIS A 50 -6.28 25.32 -6.71
C HIS A 50 -7.71 25.27 -7.26
N SER A 51 -7.86 25.56 -8.56
CA SER A 51 -9.17 25.69 -9.25
C SER A 51 -9.31 24.64 -10.36
N PRO A 52 -9.79 23.42 -10.05
CA PRO A 52 -10.01 22.36 -11.04
C PRO A 52 -11.09 22.77 -12.07
N PRO A 53 -11.11 22.18 -13.28
CA PRO A 53 -10.17 21.17 -13.77
C PRO A 53 -8.92 21.76 -14.44
N ALA A 54 -8.82 23.08 -14.55
CA ALA A 54 -7.71 23.74 -15.22
C ALA A 54 -6.44 23.72 -14.39
N ASP A 55 -6.58 23.91 -13.10
CA ASP A 55 -5.50 24.00 -12.12
C ASP A 55 -5.75 23.02 -10.97
N LEU A 56 -4.96 21.93 -10.89
CA LEU A 56 -5.04 20.91 -9.84
C LEU A 56 -3.94 21.13 -8.80
N TYR A 57 -4.20 20.73 -7.56
CA TYR A 57 -3.23 20.76 -6.46
C TYR A 57 -1.99 19.88 -6.68
N SER A 58 -1.99 19.02 -7.69
CA SER A 58 -0.93 18.07 -8.03
C SER A 58 0.14 18.65 -8.95
N ARG A 59 1.39 18.16 -8.81
CA ARG A 59 2.49 18.44 -9.76
C ARG A 59 2.32 17.77 -11.12
N PHE A 60 1.55 16.71 -11.18
CA PHE A 60 1.28 15.94 -12.40
C PHE A 60 -0.19 16.06 -12.76
N TYR A 61 -0.54 15.83 -14.03
CA TYR A 61 -1.93 15.88 -14.47
C TYR A 61 -2.43 14.48 -14.84
N PRO A 62 -3.52 13.97 -14.22
CA PRO A 62 -4.04 12.64 -14.49
C PRO A 62 -4.38 12.45 -15.97
N ALA A 63 -4.06 11.29 -16.55
CA ALA A 63 -4.47 10.99 -17.92
C ALA A 63 -6.00 11.02 -18.08
N ARG A 64 -6.73 10.63 -17.02
CA ARG A 64 -8.21 10.69 -16.93
C ARG A 64 -8.76 12.10 -16.71
N GLY A 65 -7.92 13.11 -16.44
CA GLY A 65 -8.36 14.41 -15.93
C GLY A 65 -8.71 14.35 -14.45
N ALA A 66 -9.30 15.41 -13.91
CA ALA A 66 -9.87 15.37 -12.57
C ALA A 66 -11.11 14.45 -12.59
N TYR A 67 -11.10 13.40 -11.77
CA TYR A 67 -12.13 12.37 -11.74
C TYR A 67 -12.80 12.25 -10.36
N SER A 68 -13.91 11.52 -10.33
CA SER A 68 -14.58 11.11 -9.10
C SER A 68 -14.22 9.67 -8.76
N SER A 69 -13.87 9.42 -7.50
CA SER A 69 -13.73 8.09 -6.92
C SER A 69 -15.08 7.40 -6.66
N SER A 70 -16.19 8.10 -6.85
CA SER A 70 -17.54 7.52 -6.85
C SER A 70 -17.95 7.00 -8.23
N SER A 71 -17.17 7.27 -9.28
CA SER A 71 -17.44 6.78 -10.64
C SER A 71 -17.01 5.33 -10.79
N ARG A 72 -18.00 4.42 -10.99
CA ARG A 72 -17.74 3.00 -11.26
C ARG A 72 -16.76 2.80 -12.43
N LYS A 73 -16.95 3.53 -13.54
CA LYS A 73 -16.06 3.46 -14.70
C LYS A 73 -14.61 3.81 -14.36
N THR A 74 -14.43 4.84 -13.53
CA THR A 74 -13.09 5.26 -13.08
C THR A 74 -12.46 4.18 -12.21
N VAL A 75 -13.15 3.75 -11.17
CA VAL A 75 -12.64 2.76 -10.21
C VAL A 75 -12.34 1.43 -10.91
N ASP A 76 -13.22 0.96 -11.78
CA ASP A 76 -13.04 -0.28 -12.52
C ASP A 76 -11.80 -0.23 -13.44
N GLY A 77 -11.64 0.86 -14.19
CA GLY A 77 -10.44 1.07 -15.00
C GLY A 77 -9.15 1.16 -14.18
N GLN A 78 -9.20 1.73 -12.97
CA GLN A 78 -8.05 1.78 -12.05
C GLN A 78 -7.70 0.39 -11.51
N MET A 79 -8.69 -0.42 -11.12
CA MET A 79 -8.46 -1.80 -10.66
C MET A 79 -7.89 -2.69 -11.77
N ALA A 80 -8.37 -2.52 -13.01
CA ALA A 80 -7.80 -3.20 -14.18
C ALA A 80 -6.32 -2.85 -14.39
N GLU A 81 -5.94 -1.56 -14.30
CA GLU A 81 -4.55 -1.11 -14.40
C GLU A 81 -3.67 -1.65 -13.27
N ILE A 82 -4.16 -1.61 -12.03
CA ILE A 82 -3.47 -2.16 -10.86
C ILE A 82 -3.22 -3.66 -11.04
N LYS A 83 -4.22 -4.41 -11.47
CA LYS A 83 -4.08 -5.86 -11.73
C LYS A 83 -3.08 -6.14 -12.86
N ALA A 84 -3.17 -5.40 -13.96
CA ALA A 84 -2.23 -5.54 -15.08
C ALA A 84 -0.78 -5.21 -14.69
N ALA A 85 -0.58 -4.36 -13.67
CA ALA A 85 0.72 -4.07 -13.09
C ALA A 85 1.26 -5.19 -12.17
N GLY A 86 0.57 -6.34 -12.04
CA GLY A 86 1.02 -7.48 -11.25
C GLY A 86 0.86 -7.30 -9.73
N VAL A 87 0.00 -6.38 -9.31
CA VAL A 87 -0.36 -6.15 -7.91
C VAL A 87 -1.35 -7.22 -7.44
N ASP A 88 -1.24 -7.64 -6.19
CA ASP A 88 -2.08 -8.66 -5.55
C ASP A 88 -3.14 -8.04 -4.64
N GLU A 89 -2.84 -6.88 -4.05
CA GLU A 89 -3.66 -6.30 -2.99
C GLU A 89 -3.73 -4.78 -3.08
N VAL A 90 -4.96 -4.24 -2.95
CA VAL A 90 -5.23 -2.80 -2.89
C VAL A 90 -5.43 -2.40 -1.44
N VAL A 91 -4.57 -1.53 -0.93
CA VAL A 91 -4.62 -0.99 0.43
C VAL A 91 -5.34 0.34 0.39
N VAL A 92 -6.61 0.35 0.76
CA VAL A 92 -7.51 1.49 0.61
C VAL A 92 -7.34 2.46 1.78
N SER A 93 -6.99 3.70 1.50
CA SER A 93 -6.99 4.78 2.50
C SER A 93 -8.39 4.95 3.08
N TRP A 94 -8.51 4.82 4.43
CA TRP A 94 -9.78 4.80 5.13
C TRP A 94 -9.75 5.68 6.39
N TRP A 95 -10.63 6.65 6.40
CA TRP A 95 -10.71 7.73 7.41
C TRP A 95 -11.87 7.53 8.39
N GLY A 96 -12.14 6.29 8.77
CA GLY A 96 -13.18 5.96 9.74
C GLY A 96 -14.55 5.74 9.10
N ARG A 97 -15.47 5.16 9.88
CA ARG A 97 -16.83 4.87 9.43
C ARG A 97 -17.59 6.14 9.07
N GLY A 98 -18.34 6.09 7.97
CA GLY A 98 -19.15 7.21 7.48
C GLY A 98 -18.34 8.29 6.75
N SER A 99 -17.01 8.16 6.63
CA SER A 99 -16.20 9.04 5.79
C SER A 99 -16.57 8.89 4.30
N PRO A 100 -16.19 9.82 3.44
CA PRO A 100 -16.33 9.65 1.99
C PRO A 100 -15.66 8.38 1.48
N GLU A 101 -14.48 8.03 2.01
CA GLU A 101 -13.71 6.85 1.66
C GLU A 101 -14.44 5.56 2.08
N ASP A 102 -15.04 5.56 3.27
CA ASP A 102 -15.85 4.44 3.77
C ASP A 102 -17.07 4.18 2.87
N ARG A 103 -17.80 5.24 2.49
CA ARG A 103 -18.92 5.13 1.56
C ARG A 103 -18.54 4.57 0.19
N ARG A 104 -17.31 4.84 -0.26
CA ARG A 104 -16.74 4.35 -1.53
C ARG A 104 -16.11 2.97 -1.41
N LEU A 105 -15.83 2.49 -0.20
CA LEU A 105 -15.14 1.22 0.05
C LEU A 105 -15.89 0.03 -0.57
N HIS A 106 -17.22 0.03 -0.55
CA HIS A 106 -18.01 -1.03 -1.18
C HIS A 106 -17.78 -1.09 -2.70
N LEU A 107 -17.78 0.06 -3.38
CA LEU A 107 -17.52 0.14 -4.83
C LEU A 107 -16.10 -0.30 -5.16
N VAL A 108 -15.09 0.22 -4.43
CA VAL A 108 -13.69 -0.15 -4.62
C VAL A 108 -13.48 -1.63 -4.38
N GLY A 109 -14.02 -2.17 -3.27
CA GLY A 109 -13.90 -3.58 -2.92
C GLY A 109 -14.57 -4.52 -3.93
N ALA A 110 -15.74 -4.16 -4.45
CA ALA A 110 -16.43 -4.94 -5.48
C ALA A 110 -15.63 -4.96 -6.79
N SER A 111 -15.12 -3.81 -7.24
CA SER A 111 -14.30 -3.72 -8.44
C SER A 111 -12.96 -4.46 -8.28
N ALA A 112 -12.27 -4.27 -7.15
CA ALA A 112 -11.01 -4.97 -6.88
C ALA A 112 -11.18 -6.49 -6.94
N ARG A 113 -12.19 -7.04 -6.27
CA ARG A 113 -12.48 -8.48 -6.30
C ARG A 113 -12.85 -9.00 -7.70
N ALA A 114 -13.59 -8.21 -8.48
CA ALA A 114 -13.92 -8.57 -9.87
C ALA A 114 -12.66 -8.70 -10.75
N HIS A 115 -11.61 -7.97 -10.45
CA HIS A 115 -10.29 -8.07 -11.10
C HIS A 115 -9.34 -9.07 -10.40
N GLY A 116 -9.78 -9.83 -9.41
CA GLY A 116 -8.96 -10.80 -8.68
C GLY A 116 -7.89 -10.16 -7.79
N LEU A 117 -8.18 -8.97 -7.26
CA LEU A 117 -7.36 -8.27 -6.26
C LEU A 117 -7.92 -8.50 -4.86
N ARG A 118 -7.04 -8.69 -3.88
CA ARG A 118 -7.41 -8.58 -2.46
C ARG A 118 -7.58 -7.12 -2.08
N VAL A 119 -8.29 -6.89 -0.98
CA VAL A 119 -8.52 -5.55 -0.42
C VAL A 119 -8.03 -5.53 1.02
N ALA A 120 -7.22 -4.56 1.34
CA ALA A 120 -6.76 -4.20 2.67
C ALA A 120 -7.18 -2.76 3.02
N ILE A 121 -7.06 -2.39 4.28
CA ILE A 121 -7.32 -1.02 4.75
C ILE A 121 -6.00 -0.34 5.15
N HIS A 122 -5.82 0.92 4.74
CA HIS A 122 -4.89 1.86 5.35
C HIS A 122 -5.67 2.65 6.40
N LEU A 123 -5.49 2.31 7.67
CA LEU A 123 -6.17 2.98 8.78
C LEU A 123 -5.49 4.31 9.05
N GLU A 124 -6.10 5.37 8.58
CA GLU A 124 -5.59 6.74 8.64
C GLU A 124 -5.80 7.37 10.03
N PRO A 125 -5.07 8.46 10.37
CA PRO A 125 -5.22 9.17 11.63
C PRO A 125 -6.44 10.11 11.61
N TYR A 126 -7.64 9.56 11.42
CA TYR A 126 -8.88 10.33 11.34
C TYR A 126 -9.24 10.96 12.70
N THR A 127 -10.01 12.06 12.65
CA THR A 127 -10.50 12.74 13.86
C THR A 127 -11.37 11.81 14.70
N GLY A 128 -10.93 11.53 15.93
CA GLY A 128 -11.61 10.60 16.85
C GLY A 128 -11.06 9.16 16.82
N ARG A 129 -10.00 8.87 16.03
CA ARG A 129 -9.28 7.60 16.15
C ARG A 129 -8.63 7.50 17.53
N SER A 130 -9.04 6.52 18.31
CA SER A 130 -8.60 6.34 19.69
C SER A 130 -8.60 4.87 20.11
N ALA A 131 -8.10 4.57 21.30
CA ALA A 131 -8.15 3.22 21.88
C ALA A 131 -9.59 2.68 22.00
N GLU A 132 -10.57 3.55 22.17
CA GLU A 132 -11.98 3.19 22.30
C GLU A 132 -12.63 2.89 20.95
N THR A 133 -12.23 3.59 19.87
CA THR A 133 -12.87 3.45 18.55
C THR A 133 -12.24 2.36 17.69
N ILE A 134 -10.94 2.15 17.77
CA ILE A 134 -10.19 1.18 16.96
C ILE A 134 -10.75 -0.25 17.05
N PRO A 135 -11.12 -0.82 18.22
CA PRO A 135 -11.68 -2.17 18.28
C PRO A 135 -12.92 -2.31 17.40
N GLY A 136 -13.85 -1.36 17.49
CA GLY A 136 -15.03 -1.33 16.65
C GLY A 136 -14.70 -1.27 15.16
N ASP A 137 -13.68 -0.49 14.77
CA ASP A 137 -13.22 -0.38 13.40
C ASP A 137 -12.62 -1.70 12.87
N LEU A 138 -11.78 -2.36 13.69
CA LEU A 138 -11.20 -3.65 13.32
C LEU A 138 -12.30 -4.72 13.12
N TYR A 139 -13.33 -4.75 13.98
CA TYR A 139 -14.48 -5.64 13.79
C TYR A 139 -15.28 -5.28 12.55
N TYR A 140 -15.48 -4.00 12.26
CA TYR A 140 -16.19 -3.54 11.07
C TYR A 140 -15.47 -3.97 9.79
N VAL A 141 -14.18 -3.67 9.64
CA VAL A 141 -13.43 -4.04 8.43
C VAL A 141 -13.33 -5.56 8.26
N ALA A 142 -13.18 -6.31 9.37
CA ALA A 142 -13.20 -7.76 9.33
C ALA A 142 -14.56 -8.32 8.83
N SER A 143 -15.68 -7.67 9.20
CA SER A 143 -17.02 -8.06 8.74
C SER A 143 -17.21 -7.85 7.23
N LEU A 144 -16.40 -6.99 6.59
CA LEU A 144 -16.35 -6.80 5.14
C LEU A 144 -15.49 -7.83 4.40
N GLY A 145 -14.93 -8.82 5.13
CA GLY A 145 -14.01 -9.82 4.58
C GLY A 145 -12.61 -9.29 4.32
N ILE A 146 -12.22 -8.23 5.00
CA ILE A 146 -10.88 -7.64 4.93
C ILE A 146 -10.02 -8.28 6.03
N HIS A 147 -8.83 -8.76 5.65
CA HIS A 147 -7.94 -9.49 6.56
C HIS A 147 -6.64 -8.74 6.88
N ASP A 148 -6.28 -7.72 6.12
CA ASP A 148 -5.07 -6.93 6.30
C ASP A 148 -5.41 -5.47 6.60
N VAL A 149 -4.82 -4.94 7.68
CA VAL A 149 -4.97 -3.53 8.10
C VAL A 149 -3.58 -2.93 8.28
N PHE A 150 -3.29 -1.90 7.54
CA PHE A 150 -2.05 -1.13 7.60
C PHE A 150 -2.32 0.14 8.40
N VAL A 151 -1.75 0.25 9.61
CA VAL A 151 -1.98 1.39 10.50
C VAL A 151 -0.96 2.48 10.20
N TYR A 152 -1.45 3.64 9.76
CA TYR A 152 -0.62 4.83 9.60
C TYR A 152 -0.55 5.61 10.93
N HIS A 153 0.61 6.20 11.22
CA HIS A 153 0.90 6.86 12.51
C HIS A 153 0.51 6.00 13.72
N PRO A 154 1.06 4.79 13.88
CA PRO A 154 0.73 3.93 15.02
C PRO A 154 1.16 4.55 16.37
N LEU A 155 2.18 5.43 16.36
CA LEU A 155 2.69 6.07 17.58
C LEU A 155 1.84 7.25 18.08
N ASP A 156 0.72 7.57 17.45
CA ASP A 156 -0.30 8.46 18.03
C ASP A 156 -0.94 7.84 19.28
N LEU A 157 -0.78 6.52 19.45
CA LEU A 157 -1.12 5.81 20.68
C LEU A 157 0.14 5.16 21.29
N PRO A 158 0.18 4.98 22.61
CA PRO A 158 1.23 4.20 23.26
C PRO A 158 1.30 2.78 22.67
N VAL A 159 2.51 2.24 22.50
CA VAL A 159 2.72 0.91 21.93
C VAL A 159 2.05 -0.19 22.76
N SER A 160 2.02 -0.05 24.09
CA SER A 160 1.31 -0.96 25.00
C SER A 160 -0.20 -1.00 24.73
N THR A 161 -0.80 0.15 24.39
CA THR A 161 -2.21 0.21 24.00
C THR A 161 -2.50 -0.65 22.77
N TRP A 162 -1.62 -0.63 21.77
CA TRP A 162 -1.76 -1.53 20.61
C TRP A 162 -1.70 -3.00 21.00
N ALA A 163 -0.82 -3.39 21.92
CA ALA A 163 -0.73 -4.78 22.39
C ALA A 163 -2.05 -5.26 23.02
N ASP A 164 -2.73 -4.39 23.79
CA ASP A 164 -4.02 -4.69 24.40
C ASP A 164 -5.14 -4.77 23.36
N LEU A 165 -5.19 -3.81 22.42
CA LEU A 165 -6.17 -3.79 21.33
C LEU A 165 -6.05 -5.03 20.43
N LEU A 166 -4.84 -5.40 20.06
CA LEU A 166 -4.59 -6.52 19.14
C LEU A 166 -4.77 -7.88 19.83
N ALA A 167 -4.69 -7.95 21.16
CA ALA A 167 -5.04 -9.17 21.90
C ALA A 167 -6.52 -9.55 21.76
N THR A 168 -7.40 -8.59 21.50
CA THR A 168 -8.85 -8.77 21.36
C THR A 168 -9.34 -8.57 19.91
N ALA A 169 -8.44 -8.36 18.96
CA ALA A 169 -8.79 -8.15 17.56
C ALA A 169 -9.46 -9.40 16.94
N PRO A 170 -10.27 -9.25 15.89
CA PRO A 170 -10.88 -10.37 15.18
C PRO A 170 -9.86 -11.42 14.73
N ARG A 171 -10.17 -12.70 14.94
CA ARG A 171 -9.30 -13.79 14.52
C ARG A 171 -9.05 -13.76 13.01
N GLY A 172 -7.79 -13.95 12.61
CA GLY A 172 -7.38 -13.96 11.22
C GLY A 172 -7.12 -12.57 10.63
N LEU A 173 -7.35 -11.51 11.39
CA LEU A 173 -6.95 -10.16 11.02
C LEU A 173 -5.45 -9.99 11.26
N ARG A 174 -4.73 -9.46 10.27
CA ARG A 174 -3.32 -9.09 10.37
C ARG A 174 -3.21 -7.57 10.38
N VAL A 175 -2.58 -7.02 11.41
CA VAL A 175 -2.42 -5.57 11.56
C VAL A 175 -0.94 -5.23 11.45
N PHE A 176 -0.60 -4.28 10.59
CA PHE A 176 0.76 -3.85 10.29
C PHE A 176 0.98 -2.42 10.77
N ALA A 177 2.13 -2.15 11.39
CA ALA A 177 2.51 -0.81 11.82
C ALA A 177 3.33 -0.08 10.76
N ALA A 178 3.03 1.19 10.48
CA ALA A 178 3.91 2.08 9.73
C ALA A 178 5.10 2.48 10.61
N THR A 179 6.24 1.82 10.45
CA THR A 179 7.43 2.08 11.25
C THR A 179 8.69 1.54 10.59
N ASP A 180 9.86 2.08 10.95
CA ASP A 180 11.17 1.51 10.68
C ASP A 180 11.88 1.01 11.96
N ASP A 181 11.13 0.93 13.05
CA ASP A 181 11.54 0.31 14.31
C ASP A 181 10.80 -1.01 14.53
N VAL A 182 11.49 -2.12 14.34
CA VAL A 182 10.93 -3.47 14.54
C VAL A 182 10.48 -3.68 15.99
N GLY A 183 11.11 -3.00 16.96
CA GLY A 183 10.72 -3.06 18.37
C GLY A 183 9.30 -2.57 18.61
N VAL A 184 8.86 -1.53 17.90
CA VAL A 184 7.46 -1.04 17.95
C VAL A 184 6.49 -2.14 17.51
N ALA A 185 6.78 -2.82 16.41
CA ALA A 185 5.90 -3.87 15.91
C ALA A 185 5.85 -5.09 16.86
N VAL A 186 6.99 -5.45 17.48
CA VAL A 186 7.06 -6.53 18.48
C VAL A 186 6.25 -6.17 19.73
N GLN A 187 6.54 -5.03 20.33
CA GLN A 187 5.91 -4.60 21.60
C GLN A 187 4.41 -4.38 21.43
N GLY A 188 3.99 -3.81 20.29
CA GLY A 188 2.57 -3.60 19.96
C GLY A 188 1.83 -4.86 19.49
N ARG A 189 2.49 -6.02 19.40
CA ARG A 189 1.92 -7.29 18.91
C ARG A 189 1.33 -7.21 17.50
N PHE A 190 1.90 -6.36 16.65
CA PHE A 190 1.54 -6.29 15.25
C PHE A 190 1.95 -7.59 14.51
N ALA A 191 1.22 -7.93 13.46
CA ALA A 191 1.60 -9.07 12.60
C ALA A 191 2.86 -8.80 11.79
N GLY A 192 3.19 -7.53 11.60
CA GLY A 192 4.34 -7.06 10.86
C GLY A 192 4.41 -5.55 10.81
N PHE A 193 5.28 -5.04 9.95
CA PHE A 193 5.39 -3.61 9.71
C PHE A 193 5.56 -3.31 8.21
N TYR A 194 5.37 -2.03 7.85
CA TYR A 194 5.69 -1.47 6.54
C TYR A 194 6.33 -0.10 6.72
N THR A 195 7.11 0.34 5.73
CA THR A 195 7.89 1.58 5.90
C THR A 195 7.22 2.81 5.31
N TYR A 196 6.07 2.73 4.70
CA TYR A 196 5.32 3.75 3.93
C TYR A 196 6.19 4.88 3.35
N ASP A 197 6.92 5.59 4.21
CA ASP A 197 7.74 6.76 3.93
C ASP A 197 9.11 6.37 3.32
N PHE A 198 9.09 6.01 2.03
CA PHE A 198 10.29 5.70 1.27
C PHE A 198 11.20 6.91 1.03
N ILE A 199 10.74 8.14 1.32
CA ILE A 199 11.49 9.38 1.12
C ILE A 199 12.74 9.35 1.99
N ASN A 200 12.58 8.94 3.24
CA ASN A 200 13.63 8.97 4.26
C ASN A 200 14.59 7.78 4.16
N TYR A 201 14.13 6.63 3.68
CA TYR A 201 14.92 5.40 3.82
C TYR A 201 15.72 5.01 2.58
N GLY A 202 15.28 5.35 1.41
CA GLY A 202 16.03 5.11 0.16
C GLY A 202 16.39 3.65 -0.13
N GLY A 203 15.86 2.69 0.63
CA GLY A 203 16.13 1.26 0.51
C GLY A 203 17.32 0.76 1.35
N ALA A 204 18.18 1.62 1.88
CA ALA A 204 19.39 1.21 2.60
C ALA A 204 19.13 0.35 3.85
N LYS A 205 18.00 0.59 4.54
CA LYS A 205 17.63 -0.12 5.77
C LYS A 205 16.87 -1.43 5.52
N PHE A 206 16.30 -1.68 4.33
CA PHE A 206 15.34 -2.76 4.10
C PHE A 206 15.87 -4.14 4.49
N ARG A 207 17.12 -4.46 4.11
CA ARG A 207 17.71 -5.76 4.44
C ARG A 207 17.83 -5.96 5.96
N ARG A 208 18.29 -4.96 6.70
CA ARG A 208 18.40 -5.02 8.16
C ARG A 208 17.03 -5.20 8.79
N LEU A 209 16.07 -4.37 8.41
CA LEU A 209 14.69 -4.39 8.95
C LEU A 209 14.00 -5.73 8.72
N CYS A 210 14.06 -6.29 7.49
CA CYS A 210 13.44 -7.60 7.22
C CYS A 210 14.14 -8.73 7.96
N THR A 211 15.48 -8.69 8.11
CA THR A 211 16.20 -9.68 8.90
C THR A 211 15.79 -9.66 10.37
N GLU A 212 15.67 -8.48 10.96
CA GLU A 212 15.22 -8.29 12.35
C GLU A 212 13.77 -8.75 12.53
N ALA A 213 12.88 -8.36 11.63
CA ALA A 213 11.48 -8.78 11.64
C ALA A 213 11.31 -10.30 11.58
N HIS A 214 11.99 -10.96 10.65
CA HIS A 214 11.90 -12.41 10.49
C HIS A 214 12.43 -13.15 11.71
N ARG A 215 13.50 -12.65 12.37
CA ARG A 215 13.97 -13.19 13.65
C ARG A 215 12.95 -13.07 14.77
N ALA A 216 12.14 -12.02 14.74
CA ALA A 216 11.05 -11.80 15.67
C ALA A 216 9.73 -12.49 15.27
N GLY A 217 9.69 -13.24 14.17
CA GLY A 217 8.49 -13.89 13.66
C GLY A 217 7.48 -12.94 12.99
N LEU A 218 7.89 -11.71 12.68
CA LEU A 218 7.05 -10.69 12.06
C LEU A 218 7.14 -10.70 10.52
N LEU A 219 6.09 -10.19 9.89
CA LEU A 219 6.06 -9.90 8.45
C LEU A 219 6.77 -8.58 8.15
N CYS A 220 7.55 -8.57 7.07
CA CYS A 220 8.29 -7.39 6.61
C CYS A 220 7.71 -6.84 5.31
N GLY A 221 7.34 -5.56 5.31
CA GLY A 221 6.75 -4.85 4.17
C GLY A 221 7.47 -3.54 3.81
N PRO A 222 8.67 -3.56 3.19
CA PRO A 222 9.30 -2.33 2.71
C PRO A 222 8.46 -1.65 1.64
N SER A 223 8.38 -0.29 1.70
CA SER A 223 7.65 0.51 0.72
C SER A 223 8.57 1.04 -0.36
N VAL A 224 8.10 0.96 -1.59
CA VAL A 224 8.74 1.52 -2.78
C VAL A 224 7.87 2.64 -3.35
N GLY A 225 8.50 3.64 -3.96
CA GLY A 225 7.77 4.74 -4.57
C GLY A 225 8.57 5.41 -5.67
N PRO A 226 7.89 6.10 -6.62
CA PRO A 226 8.55 6.67 -7.79
C PRO A 226 9.33 7.96 -7.48
N GLY A 227 8.87 8.69 -6.50
CA GLY A 227 9.35 9.99 -6.05
C GLY A 227 8.28 10.69 -5.24
N TYR A 228 8.61 11.86 -4.69
CA TYR A 228 7.74 12.68 -3.85
C TYR A 228 7.90 14.16 -4.19
N ASP A 229 6.81 14.90 -4.32
CA ASP A 229 6.79 16.35 -4.46
C ASP A 229 5.40 16.89 -4.06
N GLY A 230 5.21 17.11 -2.76
CA GLY A 230 3.97 17.64 -2.17
C GLY A 230 3.88 19.16 -2.10
N ILE A 231 4.87 19.89 -2.63
CA ILE A 231 4.95 21.35 -2.47
C ILE A 231 3.68 22.05 -3.00
N ARG A 232 3.13 21.57 -4.12
CA ARG A 232 1.94 22.17 -4.72
C ARG A 232 0.67 21.91 -3.89
N ALA A 233 0.63 20.83 -3.16
CA ALA A 233 -0.44 20.51 -2.21
C ALA A 233 -0.31 21.25 -0.87
N GLY A 234 0.75 22.02 -0.67
CA GLY A 234 1.02 22.70 0.60
C GLY A 234 1.80 21.89 1.62
N GLU A 235 2.34 20.74 1.19
CA GLU A 235 3.18 19.88 2.02
C GLU A 235 4.56 20.51 2.29
N ALA A 236 5.29 19.95 3.25
CA ALA A 236 6.65 20.38 3.57
C ALA A 236 7.56 20.39 2.32
N PRO A 237 8.56 21.30 2.23
CA PRO A 237 9.39 21.47 1.03
C PRO A 237 10.43 20.35 0.83
N VAL A 238 10.14 19.15 1.34
CA VAL A 238 10.96 17.96 1.11
C VAL A 238 10.56 17.33 -0.22
N THR A 239 11.53 17.01 -1.06
CA THR A 239 11.27 16.37 -2.34
C THR A 239 12.19 15.19 -2.58
N LYS A 240 11.68 14.16 -3.26
CA LYS A 240 12.47 13.06 -3.81
C LYS A 240 12.20 12.95 -5.30
N GLY A 241 13.17 13.32 -6.12
CA GLY A 241 13.00 13.29 -7.57
C GLY A 241 12.80 11.87 -8.12
N ARG A 242 11.93 11.74 -9.11
CA ARG A 242 11.71 10.46 -9.84
C ARG A 242 12.92 10.00 -10.66
N ARG A 243 13.80 10.93 -11.06
CA ARG A 243 15.07 10.68 -11.77
C ARG A 243 14.89 9.77 -12.99
N ARG A 244 13.87 10.04 -13.81
CA ARG A 244 13.50 9.25 -14.99
C ARG A 244 13.31 7.75 -14.69
N GLY A 245 12.76 7.43 -13.49
CA GLY A 245 12.49 6.07 -13.04
C GLY A 245 13.59 5.42 -12.20
N VAL A 246 14.80 5.99 -12.14
CA VAL A 246 15.94 5.43 -11.36
C VAL A 246 15.61 5.30 -9.88
N THR A 247 14.87 6.26 -9.29
CA THR A 247 14.46 6.20 -7.89
C THR A 247 13.61 4.97 -7.63
N TYR A 248 12.63 4.71 -8.49
CA TYR A 248 11.73 3.57 -8.37
C TYR A 248 12.46 2.23 -8.49
N ASP A 249 13.33 2.11 -9.51
CA ASP A 249 14.11 0.89 -9.72
C ASP A 249 15.02 0.55 -8.55
N ARG A 250 15.71 1.54 -7.98
CA ARG A 250 16.59 1.33 -6.83
C ARG A 250 15.85 0.83 -5.60
N LEU A 251 14.65 1.36 -5.35
CA LEU A 251 13.82 0.93 -4.23
C LEU A 251 13.33 -0.51 -4.43
N TRP A 252 12.86 -0.86 -5.63
CA TRP A 252 12.46 -2.23 -5.95
C TRP A 252 13.62 -3.23 -5.80
N GLN A 253 14.81 -2.89 -6.33
CA GLN A 253 16.00 -3.73 -6.17
C GLN A 253 16.35 -3.96 -4.69
N ALA A 254 16.32 -2.89 -3.89
CA ALA A 254 16.59 -2.97 -2.47
C ALA A 254 15.53 -3.80 -1.72
N ALA A 255 14.25 -3.62 -2.06
CA ALA A 255 13.16 -4.38 -1.47
C ALA A 255 13.30 -5.88 -1.78
N ILE A 256 13.46 -6.26 -3.04
CA ILE A 256 13.61 -7.68 -3.44
C ILE A 256 14.84 -8.32 -2.76
N ALA A 257 15.96 -7.58 -2.69
CA ALA A 257 17.18 -8.05 -2.03
C ALA A 257 17.02 -8.27 -0.52
N ALA A 258 16.04 -7.60 0.10
CA ALA A 258 15.70 -7.79 1.52
C ALA A 258 14.85 -9.04 1.79
N ARG A 259 14.34 -9.71 0.76
CA ARG A 259 13.44 -10.88 0.85
C ARG A 259 12.21 -10.62 1.74
N PRO A 260 11.41 -9.57 1.45
CA PRO A 260 10.27 -9.19 2.27
C PRO A 260 9.08 -10.11 2.02
N ASP A 261 8.13 -10.19 2.95
CA ASP A 261 6.85 -10.89 2.76
C ASP A 261 5.89 -10.08 1.89
N TYR A 262 5.98 -8.75 1.99
CA TYR A 262 5.25 -7.77 1.19
C TYR A 262 6.22 -6.80 0.53
N VAL A 263 5.90 -6.34 -0.67
CA VAL A 263 6.38 -5.06 -1.19
C VAL A 263 5.17 -4.13 -1.28
N THR A 264 5.19 -3.03 -0.54
CA THR A 264 4.12 -2.03 -0.62
C THR A 264 4.52 -0.90 -1.57
N ILE A 265 3.57 -0.37 -2.33
CA ILE A 265 3.81 0.71 -3.30
C ILE A 265 3.11 1.97 -2.83
N THR A 266 3.87 3.01 -2.52
CA THR A 266 3.38 4.36 -2.26
C THR A 266 3.58 5.20 -3.52
N SER A 267 2.54 5.45 -4.32
CA SER A 267 1.13 5.07 -4.25
C SER A 267 0.57 4.78 -5.65
N TYR A 268 -0.67 4.28 -5.74
CA TYR A 268 -1.35 4.27 -7.03
C TYR A 268 -1.73 5.70 -7.45
N ASN A 269 -2.42 6.46 -6.59
CA ASN A 269 -3.05 7.72 -6.97
C ASN A 269 -2.98 8.83 -5.89
N GLU A 270 -1.92 8.90 -5.06
CA GLU A 270 -1.70 10.07 -4.21
C GLU A 270 -1.08 11.20 -5.04
N TRP A 271 -1.99 11.97 -5.69
CA TRP A 271 -1.60 13.03 -6.60
C TRP A 271 -1.00 14.25 -5.90
N GLY A 272 -1.46 14.56 -4.68
CA GLY A 272 -0.96 15.67 -3.88
C GLY A 272 0.50 15.55 -3.52
N GLU A 273 0.90 14.37 -3.09
CA GLU A 273 2.28 14.03 -2.76
C GLU A 273 3.16 13.80 -3.98
N GLY A 274 2.58 13.65 -5.16
CA GLY A 274 3.34 13.30 -6.35
C GLY A 274 3.94 11.90 -6.29
N THR A 275 3.42 11.00 -5.46
CA THR A 275 3.86 9.60 -5.32
C THR A 275 3.15 8.64 -6.27
N GLN A 276 2.15 9.12 -6.99
CA GLN A 276 1.30 8.29 -7.85
C GLN A 276 2.06 7.57 -8.96
N ILE A 277 1.60 6.34 -9.29
CA ILE A 277 1.98 5.61 -10.51
C ILE A 277 0.82 5.52 -11.51
N GLU A 278 -0.37 6.01 -11.16
CA GLU A 278 -1.50 6.16 -12.07
C GLU A 278 -1.08 6.94 -13.32
N PRO A 279 -1.58 6.61 -14.52
CA PRO A 279 -1.18 7.27 -15.76
C PRO A 279 -1.35 8.78 -15.73
N ALA A 280 -0.27 9.50 -16.07
CA ALA A 280 -0.24 10.95 -16.19
C ALA A 280 -0.06 11.37 -17.65
N ARG A 281 -0.72 12.45 -18.07
CA ARG A 281 -0.55 13.01 -19.42
C ARG A 281 0.26 14.29 -19.40
N ASN A 282 0.93 14.58 -20.51
CA ASN A 282 1.61 15.83 -20.71
C ASN A 282 0.58 16.98 -20.76
N ARG A 283 0.82 17.99 -19.96
CA ARG A 283 0.02 19.22 -19.94
C ARG A 283 0.91 20.40 -19.53
N ARG A 284 0.74 21.53 -20.23
CA ARG A 284 1.47 22.76 -19.91
C ARG A 284 1.25 23.15 -18.44
N GLY A 285 2.33 23.46 -17.73
CA GLY A 285 2.32 23.82 -16.31
C GLY A 285 2.41 22.62 -15.34
N TYR A 286 2.43 21.38 -15.86
CA TYR A 286 2.57 20.16 -15.07
C TYR A 286 3.83 19.40 -15.46
N ARG A 287 4.33 18.59 -14.52
CA ARG A 287 5.37 17.59 -14.83
C ARG A 287 4.77 16.41 -15.58
N SER A 288 5.61 15.70 -16.31
CA SER A 288 5.23 14.48 -17.01
C SER A 288 6.13 13.30 -16.61
N TYR A 289 5.79 12.11 -17.09
CA TYR A 289 6.65 10.93 -16.99
C TYR A 289 7.66 10.81 -18.13
N ASP A 290 7.73 11.80 -19.03
CA ASP A 290 8.65 11.79 -20.18
C ASP A 290 10.10 11.58 -19.76
N GLY A 291 10.81 10.78 -20.53
CA GLY A 291 12.17 10.37 -20.27
C GLY A 291 12.31 9.20 -19.28
N SER A 292 11.22 8.77 -18.61
CA SER A 292 11.26 7.59 -17.76
C SER A 292 11.53 6.35 -18.60
N TRP A 293 12.63 5.67 -18.29
CA TRP A 293 13.13 4.50 -19.07
C TRP A 293 13.23 4.73 -20.58
N GLY A 294 13.50 5.98 -21.00
CA GLY A 294 13.63 6.37 -22.42
C GLY A 294 12.29 6.56 -23.14
N LEU A 295 11.15 6.43 -22.46
CA LEU A 295 9.83 6.60 -23.05
C LEU A 295 9.43 8.08 -23.09
N SER A 296 8.58 8.45 -24.06
CA SER A 296 8.03 9.82 -24.20
C SER A 296 6.60 9.78 -24.75
N GLY A 297 5.88 10.91 -24.59
CA GLY A 297 4.51 11.07 -25.08
C GLY A 297 3.53 10.05 -24.47
N PRO A 298 2.60 9.49 -25.28
CA PRO A 298 1.61 8.53 -24.79
C PRO A 298 2.22 7.27 -24.14
N ALA A 299 3.36 6.78 -24.65
CA ALA A 299 4.04 5.63 -24.07
C ALA A 299 4.60 5.92 -22.66
N ALA A 300 5.03 7.15 -22.38
CA ALA A 300 5.48 7.53 -21.06
C ALA A 300 4.33 7.58 -20.04
N SER A 301 3.11 7.84 -20.48
CA SER A 301 1.94 7.98 -19.59
C SER A 301 1.74 6.77 -18.67
N THR A 302 1.96 5.57 -19.13
CA THR A 302 1.80 4.30 -18.39
C THR A 302 3.12 3.69 -17.93
N ALA A 303 4.24 4.39 -18.07
CA ALA A 303 5.59 3.87 -17.84
C ALA A 303 5.78 3.25 -16.45
N TYR A 304 5.22 3.87 -15.41
CA TYR A 304 5.32 3.36 -14.05
C TYR A 304 4.50 2.09 -13.80
N LEU A 305 3.32 1.94 -14.41
CA LEU A 305 2.55 0.70 -14.35
C LEU A 305 3.29 -0.45 -15.05
N MET A 306 3.84 -0.20 -16.24
CA MET A 306 4.64 -1.19 -16.97
C MET A 306 5.88 -1.60 -16.16
N ARG A 307 6.53 -0.63 -15.50
CA ARG A 307 7.70 -0.92 -14.68
C ARG A 307 7.34 -1.66 -13.40
N THR A 308 6.18 -1.39 -12.83
CA THR A 308 5.63 -2.16 -11.70
C THR A 308 5.42 -3.61 -12.10
N ALA A 309 4.79 -3.88 -13.24
CA ALA A 309 4.60 -5.25 -13.76
C ALA A 309 5.93 -6.00 -13.92
N TYR A 310 6.96 -5.33 -14.45
CA TYR A 310 8.31 -5.89 -14.56
C TYR A 310 8.90 -6.31 -13.22
N TRP A 311 8.77 -5.46 -12.17
CA TRP A 311 9.33 -5.75 -10.85
C TRP A 311 8.49 -6.74 -10.06
N ALA A 312 7.16 -6.66 -10.14
CA ALA A 312 6.25 -7.59 -9.50
C ALA A 312 6.50 -9.02 -10.00
N ALA A 313 6.63 -9.22 -11.31
CA ALA A 313 6.97 -10.51 -11.88
C ALA A 313 8.30 -11.08 -11.35
N ARG A 314 9.33 -10.24 -11.20
CA ARG A 314 10.63 -10.65 -10.63
C ARG A 314 10.53 -10.99 -9.14
N TYR A 315 9.73 -10.24 -8.39
CA TYR A 315 9.52 -10.49 -6.98
C TYR A 315 8.79 -11.83 -6.76
N HIS A 316 7.75 -12.09 -7.54
CA HIS A 316 7.02 -13.36 -7.48
C HIS A 316 7.88 -14.56 -7.91
N ALA A 317 8.71 -14.41 -8.94
CA ALA A 317 9.58 -15.49 -9.42
C ALA A 317 10.75 -15.83 -8.48
N GLY A 318 11.12 -14.93 -7.59
CA GLY A 318 12.23 -15.13 -6.63
C GLY A 318 11.85 -15.79 -5.31
N ARG A 319 10.62 -16.35 -5.20
CA ARG A 319 10.05 -16.95 -3.98
C ARG A 319 9.76 -18.43 -4.13
#